data_deb4b3d9d63f69e8132888875a8dffc9
#
_entry.id   deb4b3d9d63f69e8132888875a8dffc9
#
_cell.length_a   1.000
_cell.length_b   1.000
_cell.length_c   1.000
_cell.angle_alpha   90.00
_cell.angle_beta   90.00
_cell.angle_gamma   90.00
#
_symmetry.space_group_name_H-M   'P 1'
#
loop_
_entity.id
_entity.type
_entity.pdbx_description
1 polymer ?
#
loop_
_entity_poly.entity_id
_entity_poly.type
_entity_poly.pdbx_seq_one_letter_code
_entity_poly.pdbx_strand_id
1 'polypeptide(L)'
;LELENLIPTGNKFHCCLNPERKVSDKAFKIHGYSDEFLSKQKKFKEVKKEFLEFILGKTLIIHNAEFDIGHLNNELSLCEEKKISNKVIDTLVLARDKFPGSQVSLDALCKRYRIDNSHRIKHNALLDCDLLAKVYINLIDQKEPKLNFQNQISEISNEKKTNTSYYKEIIVPNKEELVKHEQYLNNFLKKNNF
;
A
#
# COMPACT_ATOMS: atom_id res chain seq x y z
N LEU A 1 -8.38 1.53 -3.87
CA LEU A 1 -7.89 1.33 -2.51
C LEU A 1 -6.63 2.19 -2.29
N GLU A 2 -6.59 2.95 -1.20
CA GLU A 2 -5.43 3.74 -0.81
C GLU A 2 -4.53 2.96 0.14
N LEU A 3 -3.22 3.07 -0.12
CA LEU A 3 -2.18 2.54 0.77
C LEU A 3 -1.26 3.69 1.20
N GLU A 4 -0.92 3.73 2.47
CA GLU A 4 0.13 4.58 3.01
C GLU A 4 1.19 3.70 3.67
N ASN A 5 2.45 3.84 3.23
CA ASN A 5 3.54 2.97 3.68
C ASN A 5 3.23 1.47 3.58
N LEU A 6 2.55 1.06 2.51
CA LEU A 6 2.11 -0.31 2.23
C LEU A 6 0.97 -0.82 3.14
N ILE A 7 0.39 0.03 3.98
CA ILE A 7 -0.74 -0.30 4.84
C ILE A 7 -2.01 0.32 4.26
N PRO A 8 -3.11 -0.45 4.12
CA PRO A 8 -4.40 0.12 3.71
C PRO A 8 -4.88 1.18 4.71
N THR A 9 -5.20 2.38 4.23
CA THR A 9 -5.73 3.47 5.07
C THR A 9 -7.22 3.30 5.39
N GLY A 10 -7.90 2.41 4.68
CA GLY A 10 -9.35 2.28 4.69
C GLY A 10 -10.05 3.16 3.66
N ASN A 11 -9.39 4.19 3.12
CA ASN A 11 -9.93 5.02 2.05
C ASN A 11 -10.01 4.24 0.75
N LYS A 12 -11.14 4.32 0.07
CA LYS A 12 -11.38 3.66 -1.20
C LYS A 12 -12.29 4.47 -2.08
N PHE A 13 -12.02 4.47 -3.36
CA PHE A 13 -12.93 4.96 -4.38
C PHE A 13 -13.49 3.74 -5.13
N HIS A 14 -14.80 3.59 -5.15
CA HIS A 14 -15.46 2.49 -5.84
C HIS A 14 -16.79 2.95 -6.41
N CYS A 15 -17.00 2.73 -7.69
CA CYS A 15 -18.28 2.95 -8.35
C CYS A 15 -18.45 1.97 -9.52
N CYS A 16 -19.70 1.61 -9.79
CA CYS A 16 -20.08 1.00 -11.06
C CYS A 16 -20.46 2.11 -12.03
N LEU A 17 -20.07 1.98 -13.28
CA LEU A 17 -20.32 2.98 -14.30
C LEU A 17 -21.26 2.46 -15.38
N ASN A 18 -22.07 3.34 -15.91
CA ASN A 18 -22.83 3.09 -17.11
C ASN A 18 -21.89 3.22 -18.32
N PRO A 19 -21.61 2.13 -19.08
CA PRO A 19 -20.72 2.18 -20.22
C PRO A 19 -21.37 2.76 -21.49
N GLU A 20 -22.64 3.16 -21.42
CA GLU A 20 -23.45 3.68 -22.54
C GLU A 20 -23.48 2.76 -23.79
N ARG A 21 -23.18 1.48 -23.59
CA ARG A 21 -23.18 0.43 -24.61
C ARG A 21 -23.58 -0.91 -23.99
N LYS A 22 -24.01 -1.83 -24.83
CA LYS A 22 -24.35 -3.19 -24.38
C LYS A 22 -23.11 -3.93 -23.87
N VAL A 23 -23.28 -4.65 -22.78
CA VAL A 23 -22.26 -5.52 -22.22
C VAL A 23 -22.12 -6.75 -23.10
N SER A 24 -20.90 -7.10 -23.47
CA SER A 24 -20.67 -8.35 -24.21
C SER A 24 -20.87 -9.57 -23.31
N ASP A 25 -21.28 -10.71 -23.88
CA ASP A 25 -21.44 -11.96 -23.13
C ASP A 25 -20.15 -12.38 -22.39
N LYS A 26 -18.98 -12.08 -22.98
CA LYS A 26 -17.67 -12.34 -22.34
C LYS A 26 -17.50 -11.50 -21.10
N ALA A 27 -17.78 -10.20 -21.15
CA ALA A 27 -17.67 -9.30 -20.01
C ALA A 27 -18.66 -9.68 -18.90
N PHE A 28 -19.93 -9.97 -19.28
CA PHE A 28 -20.93 -10.43 -18.32
C PHE A 28 -20.51 -11.69 -17.56
N LYS A 29 -19.91 -12.68 -18.25
CA LYS A 29 -19.37 -13.89 -17.60
C LYS A 29 -18.25 -13.57 -16.59
N ILE A 30 -17.48 -12.52 -16.82
CA ILE A 30 -16.36 -12.13 -15.95
C ILE A 30 -16.85 -11.39 -14.70
N HIS A 31 -17.62 -10.31 -14.85
CA HIS A 31 -18.01 -9.44 -13.74
C HIS A 31 -19.45 -9.64 -13.25
N GLY A 32 -20.34 -10.20 -14.07
CA GLY A 32 -21.72 -10.56 -13.70
C GLY A 32 -22.71 -9.39 -13.64
N TYR A 33 -22.35 -8.18 -14.11
CA TYR A 33 -23.25 -7.03 -14.13
C TYR A 33 -24.08 -7.02 -15.42
N SER A 34 -25.43 -6.94 -15.29
CA SER A 34 -26.34 -6.87 -16.42
C SER A 34 -26.43 -5.45 -17.00
N ASP A 35 -26.88 -5.36 -18.27
CA ASP A 35 -27.15 -4.08 -18.92
C ASP A 35 -28.17 -3.25 -18.14
N GLU A 36 -29.20 -3.89 -17.59
CA GLU A 36 -30.22 -3.22 -16.78
C GLU A 36 -29.64 -2.60 -15.51
N PHE A 37 -28.72 -3.31 -14.85
CA PHE A 37 -28.04 -2.78 -13.65
C PHE A 37 -27.14 -1.60 -14.00
N LEU A 38 -26.32 -1.75 -15.05
CA LEU A 38 -25.34 -0.73 -15.44
C LEU A 38 -25.98 0.52 -16.04
N SER A 39 -27.12 0.38 -16.74
CA SER A 39 -27.83 1.55 -17.29
C SER A 39 -28.33 2.53 -16.22
N LYS A 40 -28.52 2.06 -14.98
CA LYS A 40 -28.95 2.87 -13.83
C LYS A 40 -27.77 3.53 -13.09
N GLN A 41 -26.53 3.22 -13.46
CA GLN A 41 -25.35 3.76 -12.81
C GLN A 41 -24.94 5.12 -13.40
N LYS A 42 -24.09 5.85 -12.63
CA LYS A 42 -23.53 7.11 -13.08
C LYS A 42 -22.62 6.91 -14.30
N LYS A 43 -22.55 7.91 -15.16
CA LYS A 43 -21.58 7.94 -16.26
C LYS A 43 -20.21 8.39 -15.74
N PHE A 44 -19.13 8.06 -16.44
CA PHE A 44 -17.78 8.47 -16.06
C PHE A 44 -17.65 9.99 -15.89
N LYS A 45 -18.29 10.77 -16.78
CA LYS A 45 -18.33 12.24 -16.72
C LYS A 45 -18.80 12.80 -15.37
N GLU A 46 -19.71 12.09 -14.69
CA GLU A 46 -20.28 12.53 -13.41
C GLU A 46 -19.36 12.26 -12.21
N VAL A 47 -18.50 11.21 -12.32
CA VAL A 47 -17.61 10.77 -11.23
C VAL A 47 -16.14 11.13 -11.47
N LYS A 48 -15.81 11.64 -12.66
CA LYS A 48 -14.42 11.91 -13.06
C LYS A 48 -13.68 12.83 -12.08
N LYS A 49 -14.35 13.85 -11.58
CA LYS A 49 -13.74 14.82 -10.67
C LYS A 49 -13.32 14.16 -9.36
N GLU A 50 -14.22 13.42 -8.74
CA GLU A 50 -13.98 12.67 -7.51
C GLU A 50 -12.88 11.63 -7.70
N PHE A 51 -12.88 10.94 -8.83
CA PHE A 51 -11.83 9.99 -9.20
C PHE A 51 -10.45 10.67 -9.32
N LEU A 52 -10.37 11.78 -10.06
CA LEU A 52 -9.10 12.51 -10.26
C LEU A 52 -8.57 13.09 -8.95
N GLU A 53 -9.44 13.61 -8.08
CA GLU A 53 -9.08 14.07 -6.73
C GLU A 53 -8.54 12.91 -5.88
N PHE A 54 -9.17 11.73 -5.96
CA PHE A 54 -8.73 10.55 -5.21
C PHE A 54 -7.32 10.07 -5.61
N ILE A 55 -6.95 10.15 -6.89
CA ILE A 55 -5.63 9.72 -7.38
C ILE A 55 -4.58 10.83 -7.39
N LEU A 56 -4.95 12.09 -7.12
CA LEU A 56 -4.06 13.25 -7.24
C LEU A 56 -2.78 13.08 -6.42
N GLY A 57 -1.63 13.23 -7.07
CA GLY A 57 -0.30 13.13 -6.44
C GLY A 57 0.11 11.72 -5.99
N LYS A 58 -0.73 10.70 -6.21
CA LYS A 58 -0.47 9.32 -5.77
C LYS A 58 0.20 8.49 -6.86
N THR A 59 1.00 7.51 -6.46
CA THR A 59 1.51 6.46 -7.35
C THR A 59 0.42 5.40 -7.55
N LEU A 60 0.13 5.06 -8.80
CA LEU A 60 -0.84 4.04 -9.15
C LEU A 60 -0.16 2.67 -9.26
N ILE A 61 -0.67 1.68 -8.54
CA ILE A 61 -0.21 0.29 -8.60
C ILE A 61 -1.30 -0.51 -9.32
N ILE A 62 -0.97 -1.04 -10.47
CA ILE A 62 -1.92 -1.70 -11.37
C ILE A 62 -1.31 -3.01 -11.87
N HIS A 63 -2.13 -4.01 -12.13
CA HIS A 63 -1.71 -5.27 -12.73
C HIS A 63 -2.10 -5.29 -14.21
N ASN A 64 -1.14 -5.23 -15.12
CA ASN A 64 -1.33 -4.99 -16.56
C ASN A 64 -1.78 -3.53 -16.85
N ALA A 65 -0.97 -2.59 -16.38
CA ALA A 65 -1.32 -1.18 -16.33
C ALA A 65 -1.63 -0.54 -17.70
N GLU A 66 -1.02 -1.02 -18.77
CA GLU A 66 -1.27 -0.51 -20.14
C GLU A 66 -2.76 -0.59 -20.50
N PHE A 67 -3.41 -1.69 -20.13
CA PHE A 67 -4.83 -1.91 -20.39
C PHE A 67 -5.71 -0.91 -19.64
N ASP A 68 -5.54 -0.78 -18.34
CA ASP A 68 -6.39 0.08 -17.50
C ASP A 68 -6.14 1.56 -17.77
N ILE A 69 -4.87 1.97 -17.90
CA ILE A 69 -4.49 3.35 -18.22
C ILE A 69 -4.97 3.74 -19.62
N GLY A 70 -4.92 2.82 -20.59
CA GLY A 70 -5.47 3.03 -21.91
C GLY A 70 -6.96 3.35 -21.87
N HIS A 71 -7.74 2.56 -21.16
CA HIS A 71 -9.19 2.79 -20.99
C HIS A 71 -9.48 4.09 -20.25
N LEU A 72 -8.81 4.37 -19.14
CA LEU A 72 -8.99 5.60 -18.38
C LEU A 72 -8.65 6.86 -19.20
N ASN A 73 -7.56 6.83 -19.95
CA ASN A 73 -7.17 7.94 -20.82
C ASN A 73 -8.15 8.15 -21.97
N ASN A 74 -8.76 7.07 -22.49
CA ASN A 74 -9.83 7.18 -23.48
C ASN A 74 -11.07 7.87 -22.89
N GLU A 75 -11.53 7.46 -21.73
CA GLU A 75 -12.66 8.08 -21.04
C GLU A 75 -12.40 9.55 -20.68
N LEU A 76 -11.18 9.87 -20.23
CA LEU A 76 -10.77 11.25 -19.95
C LEU A 76 -10.75 12.10 -21.22
N SER A 77 -10.25 11.56 -22.34
CA SER A 77 -10.27 12.24 -23.64
C SER A 77 -11.67 12.56 -24.12
N LEU A 78 -12.62 11.63 -23.94
CA LEU A 78 -14.05 11.86 -24.25
C LEU A 78 -14.68 12.96 -23.38
N CYS A 79 -14.10 13.22 -22.22
CA CYS A 79 -14.52 14.27 -21.29
C CYS A 79 -13.70 15.57 -21.43
N GLU A 80 -12.84 15.70 -22.46
CA GLU A 80 -11.92 16.84 -22.69
C GLU A 80 -10.95 17.07 -21.53
N GLU A 81 -10.62 16.02 -20.79
CA GLU A 81 -9.67 16.06 -19.67
C GLU A 81 -8.27 15.63 -20.10
N LYS A 82 -7.27 16.03 -19.30
CA LYS A 82 -5.88 15.63 -19.50
C LYS A 82 -5.71 14.15 -19.17
N LYS A 83 -4.79 13.49 -19.87
CA LYS A 83 -4.38 12.11 -19.58
C LYS A 83 -3.79 12.00 -18.17
N ILE A 84 -3.87 10.80 -17.59
CA ILE A 84 -3.24 10.47 -16.32
C ILE A 84 -1.73 10.71 -16.41
N SER A 85 -1.21 11.53 -15.50
CA SER A 85 0.23 11.86 -15.39
C SER A 85 0.87 11.27 -14.13
N ASN A 86 0.13 10.49 -13.36
CA ASN A 86 0.61 9.83 -12.16
C ASN A 86 1.75 8.86 -12.48
N LYS A 87 2.66 8.67 -11.52
CA LYS A 87 3.61 7.56 -11.58
C LYS A 87 2.83 6.25 -11.54
N VAL A 88 3.13 5.33 -12.47
CA VAL A 88 2.48 4.02 -12.57
C VAL A 88 3.51 2.93 -12.29
N ILE A 89 3.13 1.97 -11.45
CA ILE A 89 3.87 0.73 -11.20
C ILE A 89 3.03 -0.41 -11.75
N ASP A 90 3.53 -1.09 -12.77
CA ASP A 90 2.90 -2.28 -13.33
C ASP A 90 3.42 -3.53 -12.63
N THR A 91 2.56 -4.14 -11.83
CA THR A 91 2.92 -5.37 -11.10
C THR A 91 3.06 -6.58 -12.01
N LEU A 92 2.49 -6.58 -13.23
CA LEU A 92 2.68 -7.63 -14.21
C LEU A 92 4.12 -7.63 -14.73
N VAL A 93 4.67 -6.43 -15.01
CA VAL A 93 6.08 -6.27 -15.43
C VAL A 93 7.00 -6.73 -14.30
N LEU A 94 6.80 -6.22 -13.08
CA LEU A 94 7.58 -6.64 -11.91
C LEU A 94 7.55 -8.15 -11.70
N ALA A 95 6.39 -8.78 -11.89
CA ALA A 95 6.25 -10.22 -11.71
C ALA A 95 6.95 -11.01 -12.83
N ARG A 96 6.93 -10.54 -14.08
CA ARG A 96 7.65 -11.16 -15.20
C ARG A 96 9.16 -11.10 -15.00
N ASP A 97 9.68 -9.97 -14.52
CA ASP A 97 11.11 -9.80 -14.23
C ASP A 97 11.54 -10.71 -13.07
N LYS A 98 10.71 -10.85 -12.04
CA LYS A 98 11.01 -11.68 -10.87
C LYS A 98 10.85 -13.19 -11.15
N PHE A 99 9.93 -13.57 -12.02
CA PHE A 99 9.58 -14.97 -12.32
C PHE A 99 9.53 -15.24 -13.82
N PRO A 100 10.67 -15.15 -14.53
CA PRO A 100 10.69 -15.36 -15.97
C PRO A 100 10.15 -16.75 -16.35
N GLY A 101 9.33 -16.78 -17.40
CA GLY A 101 8.74 -18.04 -17.89
C GLY A 101 7.59 -18.62 -17.06
N SER A 102 7.22 -17.98 -15.93
CA SER A 102 6.12 -18.44 -15.08
C SER A 102 4.80 -17.73 -15.39
N GLN A 103 3.69 -18.35 -14.96
CA GLN A 103 2.41 -17.66 -14.95
C GLN A 103 2.42 -16.55 -13.89
N VAL A 104 2.01 -15.34 -14.28
CA VAL A 104 2.03 -14.13 -13.45
C VAL A 104 0.68 -13.42 -13.41
N SER A 105 -0.42 -14.14 -13.69
CA SER A 105 -1.76 -13.62 -13.41
C SER A 105 -1.93 -13.36 -11.90
N LEU A 106 -2.89 -12.48 -11.52
CA LEU A 106 -3.14 -12.19 -10.11
C LEU A 106 -3.42 -13.47 -9.30
N ASP A 107 -4.19 -14.42 -9.85
CA ASP A 107 -4.45 -15.71 -9.21
C ASP A 107 -3.19 -16.58 -9.07
N ALA A 108 -2.34 -16.60 -10.10
CA ALA A 108 -1.08 -17.34 -10.07
C ALA A 108 -0.13 -16.76 -9.01
N LEU A 109 -0.09 -15.44 -8.87
CA LEU A 109 0.72 -14.75 -7.86
C LEU A 109 0.15 -14.97 -6.45
N CYS A 110 -1.17 -14.90 -6.27
CA CYS A 110 -1.82 -15.25 -5.00
C CYS A 110 -1.44 -16.67 -4.55
N LYS A 111 -1.56 -17.64 -5.47
CA LYS A 111 -1.16 -19.03 -5.19
C LYS A 111 0.32 -19.15 -4.82
N ARG A 112 1.20 -18.47 -5.55
CA ARG A 112 2.67 -18.47 -5.30
C ARG A 112 3.02 -17.92 -3.93
N TYR A 113 2.38 -16.83 -3.54
CA TYR A 113 2.61 -16.17 -2.25
C TYR A 113 1.73 -16.70 -1.11
N ARG A 114 0.92 -17.74 -1.36
CA ARG A 114 -0.02 -18.34 -0.39
C ARG A 114 -1.00 -17.31 0.17
N ILE A 115 -1.45 -16.41 -0.69
CA ILE A 115 -2.50 -15.44 -0.37
C ILE A 115 -3.84 -16.11 -0.67
N ASP A 116 -4.72 -16.16 0.33
CA ASP A 116 -6.05 -16.73 0.16
C ASP A 116 -6.89 -15.87 -0.80
N ASN A 117 -7.30 -16.47 -1.91
CA ASN A 117 -8.19 -15.91 -2.92
C ASN A 117 -9.47 -16.73 -3.10
N SER A 118 -9.83 -17.59 -2.15
CA SER A 118 -10.98 -18.49 -2.21
C SER A 118 -12.32 -17.76 -2.39
N HIS A 119 -12.40 -16.54 -1.87
CA HIS A 119 -13.60 -15.69 -1.99
C HIS A 119 -13.75 -15.03 -3.37
N ARG A 120 -12.78 -15.18 -4.27
CA ARG A 120 -12.80 -14.62 -5.63
C ARG A 120 -13.57 -15.50 -6.60
N ILE A 121 -14.88 -15.63 -6.40
CA ILE A 121 -15.76 -16.41 -7.28
C ILE A 121 -15.98 -15.70 -8.62
N LYS A 122 -16.06 -14.38 -8.62
CA LYS A 122 -16.11 -13.48 -9.78
C LYS A 122 -15.14 -12.33 -9.58
N HIS A 123 -14.73 -11.69 -10.68
CA HIS A 123 -13.91 -10.50 -10.61
C HIS A 123 -14.68 -9.37 -9.91
N ASN A 124 -14.29 -9.09 -8.67
CA ASN A 124 -14.79 -7.97 -7.89
C ASN A 124 -13.63 -6.98 -7.71
N ALA A 125 -13.80 -5.77 -8.23
CA ALA A 125 -12.74 -4.77 -8.24
C ALA A 125 -12.15 -4.46 -6.86
N LEU A 126 -12.97 -4.41 -5.80
CA LEU A 126 -12.46 -4.18 -4.45
C LEU A 126 -11.63 -5.35 -3.93
N LEU A 127 -12.12 -6.57 -4.12
CA LEU A 127 -11.38 -7.77 -3.71
C LEU A 127 -10.07 -7.90 -4.49
N ASP A 128 -10.12 -7.61 -5.80
CA ASP A 128 -8.94 -7.64 -6.67
C ASP A 128 -7.89 -6.58 -6.22
N CYS A 129 -8.33 -5.39 -5.78
CA CYS A 129 -7.44 -4.39 -5.20
C CYS A 129 -6.80 -4.85 -3.88
N ASP A 130 -7.54 -5.49 -2.99
CA ASP A 130 -7.01 -6.03 -1.73
C ASP A 130 -5.99 -7.16 -1.98
N LEU A 131 -6.30 -8.06 -2.92
CA LEU A 131 -5.36 -9.12 -3.33
C LEU A 131 -4.11 -8.54 -3.99
N LEU A 132 -4.28 -7.53 -4.87
CA LEU A 132 -3.17 -6.86 -5.53
C LEU A 132 -2.25 -6.16 -4.54
N ALA A 133 -2.80 -5.50 -3.52
CA ALA A 133 -2.01 -4.88 -2.46
C ALA A 133 -1.11 -5.90 -1.75
N LYS A 134 -1.67 -7.05 -1.35
CA LYS A 134 -0.91 -8.15 -0.72
C LYS A 134 0.15 -8.72 -1.66
N VAL A 135 -0.19 -8.93 -2.94
CA VAL A 135 0.74 -9.42 -3.96
C VAL A 135 1.88 -8.43 -4.18
N TYR A 136 1.59 -7.13 -4.28
CA TYR A 136 2.59 -6.08 -4.48
C TYR A 136 3.60 -6.03 -3.36
N ILE A 137 3.17 -6.07 -2.10
CA ILE A 137 4.05 -6.10 -0.91
C ILE A 137 5.03 -7.28 -0.98
N ASN A 138 4.54 -8.45 -1.41
CA ASN A 138 5.39 -9.63 -1.57
C ASN A 138 6.32 -9.55 -2.81
N LEU A 139 5.89 -8.89 -3.89
CA LEU A 139 6.70 -8.69 -5.10
C LEU A 139 7.93 -7.84 -4.82
N ILE A 140 7.78 -6.80 -4.00
CA ILE A 140 8.88 -5.88 -3.64
C ILE A 140 9.68 -6.35 -2.41
N ASP A 141 9.41 -7.58 -1.91
CA ASP A 141 10.06 -8.19 -0.74
C ASP A 141 10.01 -7.36 0.55
N GLN A 142 9.04 -6.46 0.63
CA GLN A 142 8.82 -5.63 1.81
C GLN A 142 7.66 -6.19 2.63
N LYS A 143 7.95 -7.18 3.48
CA LYS A 143 6.95 -7.78 4.36
C LYS A 143 6.61 -6.92 5.59
N GLU A 144 7.45 -5.96 5.91
CA GLU A 144 7.27 -5.06 7.04
C GLU A 144 7.14 -3.60 6.57
N PRO A 145 6.15 -2.85 7.08
CA PRO A 145 6.03 -1.43 6.74
C PRO A 145 7.25 -0.67 7.24
N LYS A 146 7.85 0.13 6.36
CA LYS A 146 8.93 1.04 6.76
C LYS A 146 8.34 2.22 7.52
N LEU A 147 8.73 2.38 8.79
CA LEU A 147 8.44 3.58 9.55
C LEU A 147 9.22 4.76 8.95
N ASN A 148 8.51 5.70 8.35
CA ASN A 148 9.12 6.87 7.75
C ASN A 148 9.10 8.02 8.77
N PHE A 149 10.18 8.20 9.51
CA PHE A 149 10.31 9.27 10.52
C PHE A 149 10.58 10.65 9.91
N GLN A 150 10.75 10.76 8.59
CA GLN A 150 11.12 12.02 7.93
C GLN A 150 10.03 13.10 7.98
N ASN A 151 8.75 12.72 8.03
CA ASN A 151 7.66 13.70 8.05
C ASN A 151 7.38 14.29 9.44
N GLN A 152 7.91 13.71 10.52
CA GLN A 152 7.72 14.26 11.87
C GLN A 152 8.77 15.32 12.24
N ILE A 153 9.89 15.40 11.51
CA ILE A 153 10.95 16.37 11.82
C ILE A 153 10.57 17.78 11.33
N SER A 154 9.74 17.91 10.31
CA SER A 154 9.35 19.22 9.77
C SER A 154 8.24 19.94 10.58
N GLU A 155 7.44 19.22 11.37
CA GLU A 155 6.44 19.84 12.25
C GLU A 155 6.99 20.21 13.64
N ILE A 156 8.08 19.56 14.08
CA ILE A 156 8.73 19.83 15.37
C ILE A 156 9.63 21.07 15.32
N SER A 157 9.98 21.57 14.12
CA SER A 157 10.87 22.73 13.99
C SER A 157 10.25 24.09 14.30
N ASN A 158 8.96 24.18 14.59
CA ASN A 158 8.26 25.42 14.94
C ASN A 158 7.85 25.54 16.42
N GLU A 159 8.12 24.53 17.24
CA GLU A 159 7.98 24.71 18.68
C GLU A 159 9.25 25.31 19.26
N LYS A 160 9.10 26.40 20.01
CA LYS A 160 10.15 27.13 20.71
C LYS A 160 11.13 26.17 21.37
N LYS A 161 12.42 26.31 21.07
CA LYS A 161 13.52 25.66 21.78
C LYS A 161 13.40 25.96 23.27
N THR A 162 12.67 25.14 24.00
CA THR A 162 12.86 25.03 25.43
C THR A 162 14.12 24.18 25.63
N ASN A 163 15.14 24.80 26.25
CA ASN A 163 16.36 24.12 26.68
C ASN A 163 15.99 23.08 27.75
N THR A 164 15.43 21.95 27.36
CA THR A 164 15.30 20.81 28.24
C THR A 164 16.55 19.96 28.07
N SER A 165 17.44 20.07 29.06
CA SER A 165 18.59 19.18 29.21
C SER A 165 18.09 17.76 29.50
N TYR A 166 18.27 16.85 28.55
CA TYR A 166 17.84 15.46 28.67
C TYR A 166 18.85 14.53 29.34
N TYR A 167 19.87 15.08 30.05
CA TYR A 167 20.76 14.20 30.81
C TYR A 167 20.18 13.99 32.23
N LYS A 168 20.00 12.77 32.60
CA LYS A 168 19.96 12.45 34.05
C LYS A 168 21.34 12.72 34.60
N GLU A 169 21.41 13.36 35.80
CA GLU A 169 22.66 13.44 36.53
C GLU A 169 23.24 12.03 36.67
N ILE A 170 24.52 11.93 36.34
CA ILE A 170 25.23 10.66 36.53
C ILE A 170 25.38 10.48 38.02
N ILE A 171 24.69 9.51 38.58
CA ILE A 171 24.80 9.14 39.99
C ILE A 171 26.13 8.42 40.13
N VAL A 172 27.10 9.10 40.79
CA VAL A 172 28.38 8.50 41.10
C VAL A 172 28.23 7.77 42.44
N PRO A 173 28.53 6.46 42.48
CA PRO A 173 28.41 5.69 43.74
C PRO A 173 29.36 6.23 44.81
N ASN A 174 28.90 6.25 46.05
CA ASN A 174 29.70 6.66 47.18
C ASN A 174 30.73 5.57 47.53
N LYS A 175 31.73 5.92 48.38
CA LYS A 175 32.80 4.98 48.79
C LYS A 175 32.26 3.71 49.45
N GLU A 176 31.18 3.80 50.25
CA GLU A 176 30.58 2.67 50.92
C GLU A 176 29.91 1.72 49.94
N GLU A 177 29.27 2.27 48.93
CA GLU A 177 28.63 1.47 47.88
C GLU A 177 29.66 0.72 47.01
N LEU A 178 30.79 1.36 46.72
CA LEU A 178 31.90 0.73 46.00
C LEU A 178 32.48 -0.46 46.81
N VAL A 179 32.69 -0.28 48.10
CA VAL A 179 33.20 -1.35 48.98
C VAL A 179 32.21 -2.51 49.07
N LYS A 180 30.90 -2.23 49.18
CA LYS A 180 29.88 -3.28 49.21
C LYS A 180 29.80 -4.00 47.83
N HIS A 181 29.97 -3.27 46.74
CA HIS A 181 30.02 -3.85 45.42
C HIS A 181 31.21 -4.79 45.22
N GLU A 182 32.39 -4.36 45.70
CA GLU A 182 33.62 -5.18 45.67
C GLU A 182 33.47 -6.45 46.49
N GLN A 183 32.90 -6.34 47.68
CA GLN A 183 32.60 -7.50 48.53
C GLN A 183 31.60 -8.46 47.86
N TYR A 184 30.60 -7.95 47.21
CA TYR A 184 29.65 -8.74 46.43
C TYR A 184 30.34 -9.50 45.29
N LEU A 185 31.16 -8.83 44.50
CA LEU A 185 31.93 -9.43 43.42
C LEU A 185 32.84 -10.56 43.90
N ASN A 186 33.53 -10.36 45.02
CA ASN A 186 34.44 -11.33 45.56
C ASN A 186 33.72 -12.56 46.20
N ASN A 187 32.55 -12.37 46.77
CA ASN A 187 31.82 -13.42 47.47
C ASN A 187 30.88 -14.25 46.55
N PHE A 188 30.33 -13.63 45.52
CA PHE A 188 29.27 -14.22 44.71
C PHE A 188 29.64 -14.50 43.25
N LEU A 189 30.68 -13.82 42.70
CA LEU A 189 31.14 -14.07 41.35
C LEU A 189 32.48 -14.78 41.36
N LYS A 190 32.53 -16.02 40.87
CA LYS A 190 33.74 -16.87 40.77
C LYS A 190 34.79 -16.39 39.76
N LYS A 191 34.54 -15.36 38.97
CA LYS A 191 35.46 -14.74 38.02
C LYS A 191 35.22 -13.24 37.98
N ASN A 192 36.20 -12.45 38.39
CA ASN A 192 36.28 -11.02 38.06
C ASN A 192 36.61 -10.87 36.58
N ASN A 193 35.65 -10.45 35.77
CA ASN A 193 35.82 -10.16 34.35
C ASN A 193 35.95 -8.65 34.13
N PHE A 194 36.69 -7.93 34.95
CA PHE A 194 37.00 -6.51 34.76
C PHE A 194 38.51 -6.29 35.00
#